data_39d7e32f3213e93e880dcdcaf2126216
#
_entry.id   39d7e32f3213e93e880dcdcaf2126216
#
_cell.length_a   1.000
_cell.length_b   1.000
_cell.length_c   1.000
_cell.angle_alpha   90.00
_cell.angle_beta   90.00
_cell.angle_gamma   90.00
#
_symmetry.space_group_name_H-M   'P 1'
#
loop_
_entity.id
_entity.type
_entity.pdbx_description
1 polymer ?
#
loop_
_entity_poly.entity_id
_entity_poly.type
_entity_poly.pdbx_seq_one_letter_code
_entity_poly.pdbx_strand_id
1 'polypeptide(L)'
;AAADVAALAAKLRPAAIVADSSFVLPVLPPCTAPLVLHLHNLEGGVFARPGATRRPLTERLTRYFEARTITGAEARMLGAAALAITVSDLDRTAALALAPGVRAVTVPVTVDLDRLPLLPPAPASSVPIRVLFVGTIDYPPNFEAVEELVTQHLPVLRAAFPGLVARLVGRDDAGRLAVFRGCEGVEVIGTVDDVKPHYAVAHAVYLPIRTGGGTRGKIIEAWALGRPVLATAIAAEALAGVEGRHWRRFETPLQGAQELREVLGGGAAELVRAGRALAVEQYRHPVAFAALRAAVQSVTAGR
;
A
#
# COMPACT_ATOMS: atom_id res chain seq x y z
N ALA A 1 15.97 26.12 3.67
CA ALA A 1 14.71 25.45 3.24
C ALA A 1 13.46 26.27 3.59
N ALA A 2 13.12 26.52 4.89
CA ALA A 2 11.88 27.26 5.24
C ALA A 2 11.90 28.71 4.69
N ALA A 3 13.02 29.42 4.79
CA ALA A 3 13.19 30.76 4.25
C ALA A 3 13.06 30.81 2.71
N ASP A 4 13.55 29.77 2.02
CA ASP A 4 13.48 29.68 0.55
C ASP A 4 12.04 29.44 0.12
N VAL A 5 11.29 28.60 0.82
CA VAL A 5 9.86 28.36 0.58
C VAL A 5 9.06 29.63 0.84
N ALA A 6 9.36 30.37 1.90
CA ALA A 6 8.72 31.65 2.20
C ALA A 6 8.95 32.69 1.09
N ALA A 7 10.20 32.85 0.65
CA ALA A 7 10.56 33.76 -0.43
C ALA A 7 9.86 33.38 -1.75
N LEU A 8 9.80 32.08 -2.06
CA LEU A 8 9.13 31.59 -3.25
C LEU A 8 7.62 31.83 -3.19
N ALA A 9 6.98 31.55 -2.04
CA ALA A 9 5.56 31.82 -1.84
C ALA A 9 5.21 33.30 -1.94
N ALA A 10 6.04 34.17 -1.40
CA ALA A 10 5.87 35.61 -1.52
C ALA A 10 5.99 36.10 -2.98
N LYS A 11 6.92 35.51 -3.74
CA LYS A 11 7.15 35.86 -5.16
C LYS A 11 6.03 35.35 -6.07
N LEU A 12 5.61 34.08 -5.89
CA LEU A 12 4.62 33.42 -6.76
C LEU A 12 3.18 33.77 -6.42
N ARG A 13 2.89 34.17 -5.17
CA ARG A 13 1.53 34.43 -4.65
C ARG A 13 0.56 33.31 -5.02
N PRO A 14 0.84 32.05 -4.63
CA PRO A 14 0.05 30.91 -5.05
C PRO A 14 -1.37 30.98 -4.49
N ALA A 15 -2.35 30.46 -5.24
CA ALA A 15 -3.74 30.34 -4.79
C ALA A 15 -3.90 29.33 -3.64
N ALA A 16 -3.02 28.32 -3.56
CA ALA A 16 -2.90 27.38 -2.46
C ALA A 16 -1.48 26.80 -2.41
N ILE A 17 -1.07 26.29 -1.24
CA ILE A 17 0.15 25.49 -1.08
C ILE A 17 -0.26 24.04 -0.83
N VAL A 18 0.21 23.12 -1.66
CA VAL A 18 0.01 21.69 -1.48
C VAL A 18 1.26 21.10 -0.84
N ALA A 19 1.11 20.58 0.37
CA ALA A 19 2.14 19.83 1.06
C ALA A 19 1.90 18.33 0.84
N ASP A 20 2.76 17.70 0.04
CA ASP A 20 2.70 16.29 -0.29
C ASP A 20 3.51 15.48 0.73
N SER A 21 2.84 14.90 1.70
CA SER A 21 3.38 14.24 2.90
C SER A 21 3.50 15.13 4.14
N SER A 22 3.30 14.52 5.30
CA SER A 22 3.49 15.13 6.62
C SER A 22 4.94 15.52 6.92
N PHE A 23 5.91 14.89 6.26
CA PHE A 23 7.34 15.14 6.49
C PHE A 23 7.85 16.51 6.00
N VAL A 24 7.12 17.19 5.11
CA VAL A 24 7.53 18.52 4.61
C VAL A 24 7.17 19.69 5.53
N LEU A 25 6.39 19.44 6.58
CA LEU A 25 5.85 20.49 7.45
C LEU A 25 6.87 21.29 8.25
N PRO A 26 7.99 20.70 8.75
CA PRO A 26 9.00 21.49 9.44
C PRO A 26 9.62 22.60 8.59
N VAL A 27 9.45 22.51 7.27
CA VAL A 27 10.00 23.48 6.31
C VAL A 27 8.93 24.40 5.69
N LEU A 28 7.66 24.24 6.07
CA LEU A 28 6.59 25.14 5.63
C LEU A 28 6.58 26.43 6.45
N PRO A 29 6.77 27.59 5.84
CA PRO A 29 6.64 28.85 6.53
C PRO A 29 5.17 29.20 6.76
N PRO A 30 4.86 30.05 7.73
CA PRO A 30 3.57 30.72 7.79
C PRO A 30 3.31 31.44 6.48
N CYS A 31 2.20 31.16 5.83
CA CYS A 31 1.81 31.86 4.61
C CYS A 31 0.30 32.16 4.61
N THR A 32 -0.11 33.17 3.82
CA THR A 32 -1.50 33.57 3.70
C THR A 32 -2.31 32.71 2.74
N ALA A 33 -1.64 31.91 1.93
CA ALA A 33 -2.28 30.98 1.01
C ALA A 33 -2.83 29.76 1.80
N PRO A 34 -4.01 29.22 1.44
CA PRO A 34 -4.56 28.05 2.09
C PRO A 34 -3.61 26.86 1.92
N LEU A 35 -3.41 26.14 3.04
CA LEU A 35 -2.61 24.90 3.07
C LEU A 35 -3.52 23.72 2.76
N VAL A 36 -3.15 22.95 1.74
CA VAL A 36 -3.73 21.65 1.40
C VAL A 36 -2.72 20.57 1.79
N LEU A 37 -3.10 19.68 2.68
CA LEU A 37 -2.26 18.54 3.06
C LEU A 37 -2.66 17.33 2.23
N HIS A 38 -1.72 16.74 1.49
CA HIS A 38 -1.89 15.45 0.84
C HIS A 38 -1.15 14.37 1.64
N LEU A 39 -1.91 13.48 2.28
CA LEU A 39 -1.43 12.51 3.24
C LEU A 39 -1.50 11.11 2.64
N HIS A 40 -0.35 10.45 2.51
CA HIS A 40 -0.27 9.06 2.04
C HIS A 40 -0.61 8.04 3.13
N ASN A 41 -0.53 8.45 4.39
CA ASN A 41 -0.96 7.76 5.62
C ASN A 41 -0.90 8.75 6.79
N LEU A 42 -1.40 8.32 7.95
CA LEU A 42 -1.14 8.96 9.23
C LEU A 42 -0.07 8.16 9.97
N GLU A 43 1.15 8.71 9.99
CA GLU A 43 2.34 8.03 10.49
C GLU A 43 2.24 7.69 11.98
N GLY A 44 1.64 8.57 12.80
CA GLY A 44 1.45 8.31 14.21
C GLY A 44 0.68 7.01 14.47
N GLY A 45 -0.36 6.74 13.69
CA GLY A 45 -1.12 5.50 13.74
C GLY A 45 -0.29 4.27 13.32
N VAL A 46 0.56 4.42 12.29
CA VAL A 46 1.45 3.36 11.81
C VAL A 46 2.52 3.02 12.86
N PHE A 47 3.14 4.05 13.47
CA PHE A 47 4.14 3.86 14.53
C PHE A 47 3.55 3.24 15.80
N ALA A 48 2.28 3.50 16.11
CA ALA A 48 1.61 2.93 17.28
C ALA A 48 1.31 1.43 17.15
N ARG A 49 1.34 0.86 15.93
CA ARG A 49 1.03 -0.56 15.71
C ARG A 49 2.12 -1.46 16.31
N PRO A 50 1.74 -2.56 16.99
CA PRO A 50 2.71 -3.57 17.36
C PRO A 50 3.34 -4.18 16.10
N GLY A 51 4.66 -4.33 16.08
CA GLY A 51 5.36 -5.05 15.00
C GLY A 51 5.05 -6.54 15.03
N ALA A 52 5.31 -7.24 13.91
CA ALA A 52 5.14 -8.69 13.79
C ALA A 52 6.04 -9.48 14.77
N THR A 53 7.21 -8.95 15.13
CA THR A 53 8.15 -9.56 16.07
C THR A 53 8.00 -9.00 17.47
N ARG A 54 8.21 -9.86 18.50
CA ARG A 54 8.29 -9.40 19.90
C ARG A 54 9.51 -8.51 20.06
N ARG A 55 9.26 -7.20 20.24
CA ARG A 55 10.30 -6.20 20.45
C ARG A 55 10.66 -6.07 21.94
N PRO A 56 11.89 -5.73 22.30
CA PRO A 56 12.29 -5.39 23.66
C PRO A 56 11.41 -4.27 24.24
N LEU A 57 11.23 -4.28 25.57
CA LEU A 57 10.37 -3.29 26.24
C LEU A 57 10.85 -1.84 25.98
N THR A 58 12.16 -1.63 25.95
CA THR A 58 12.77 -0.33 25.66
C THR A 58 12.37 0.19 24.28
N GLU A 59 12.42 -0.66 23.25
CA GLU A 59 12.04 -0.29 21.90
C GLU A 59 10.51 -0.01 21.81
N ARG A 60 9.70 -0.77 22.53
CA ARG A 60 8.26 -0.52 22.61
C ARG A 60 7.93 0.84 23.23
N LEU A 61 8.64 1.23 24.30
CA LEU A 61 8.50 2.53 24.94
C LEU A 61 8.95 3.67 24.01
N THR A 62 10.10 3.53 23.35
CA THR A 62 10.58 4.51 22.37
C THR A 62 9.54 4.74 21.29
N ARG A 63 9.05 3.67 20.66
CA ARG A 63 8.01 3.77 19.62
C ARG A 63 6.71 4.38 20.12
N TYR A 64 6.32 4.12 21.37
CA TYR A 64 5.13 4.75 21.95
C TYR A 64 5.28 6.27 22.05
N PHE A 65 6.44 6.77 22.51
CA PHE A 65 6.70 8.21 22.59
C PHE A 65 6.83 8.85 21.20
N GLU A 66 7.50 8.17 20.28
CA GLU A 66 7.58 8.60 18.87
C GLU A 66 6.19 8.72 18.26
N ALA A 67 5.36 7.68 18.39
CA ALA A 67 3.98 7.69 17.89
C ALA A 67 3.18 8.87 18.45
N ARG A 68 3.27 9.14 19.77
CA ARG A 68 2.58 10.28 20.38
C ARG A 68 3.09 11.63 19.87
N THR A 69 4.40 11.77 19.68
CA THR A 69 5.01 12.99 19.16
C THR A 69 4.57 13.24 17.72
N ILE A 70 4.58 12.20 16.87
CA ILE A 70 4.13 12.26 15.48
C ILE A 70 2.63 12.59 15.43
N THR A 71 1.79 11.87 16.19
CA THR A 71 0.34 12.12 16.26
C THR A 71 0.02 13.56 16.69
N GLY A 72 0.76 14.08 17.68
CA GLY A 72 0.58 15.47 18.13
C GLY A 72 1.01 16.51 17.07
N ALA A 73 2.02 16.20 16.26
CA ALA A 73 2.41 17.02 15.12
C ALA A 73 1.33 16.95 14.03
N GLU A 74 0.86 15.76 13.66
CA GLU A 74 -0.21 15.55 12.67
C GLU A 74 -1.50 16.30 13.07
N ALA A 75 -1.92 16.22 14.32
CA ALA A 75 -3.11 16.95 14.79
C ALA A 75 -2.98 18.47 14.62
N ARG A 76 -1.81 19.04 14.98
CA ARG A 76 -1.56 20.49 14.78
C ARG A 76 -1.62 20.89 13.31
N MET A 77 -1.08 20.06 12.45
CA MET A 77 -1.03 20.31 11.00
C MET A 77 -2.40 20.24 10.37
N LEU A 78 -3.15 19.20 10.70
CA LEU A 78 -4.53 19.05 10.26
C LEU A 78 -5.38 20.23 10.73
N GLY A 79 -5.17 20.71 11.98
CA GLY A 79 -5.84 21.89 12.51
C GLY A 79 -5.50 23.21 11.78
N ALA A 80 -4.33 23.30 11.16
CA ALA A 80 -3.90 24.46 10.36
C ALA A 80 -4.25 24.34 8.87
N ALA A 81 -4.65 23.18 8.40
CA ALA A 81 -4.96 22.93 7.00
C ALA A 81 -6.35 23.44 6.60
N ALA A 82 -6.44 24.09 5.45
CA ALA A 82 -7.71 24.41 4.82
C ALA A 82 -8.41 23.16 4.25
N LEU A 83 -7.62 22.13 3.89
CA LEU A 83 -8.09 20.86 3.36
C LEU A 83 -7.04 19.77 3.60
N ALA A 84 -7.49 18.61 4.06
CA ALA A 84 -6.72 17.36 4.07
C ALA A 84 -7.20 16.46 2.94
N ILE A 85 -6.28 15.96 2.13
CA ILE A 85 -6.52 14.93 1.11
C ILE A 85 -5.86 13.66 1.61
N THR A 86 -6.63 12.60 1.79
CA THR A 86 -6.14 11.30 2.24
C THR A 86 -6.28 10.26 1.11
N VAL A 87 -5.46 9.22 1.14
CA VAL A 87 -5.48 8.18 0.10
C VAL A 87 -6.48 7.06 0.36
N SER A 88 -7.09 7.05 1.55
CA SER A 88 -8.13 6.09 1.93
C SER A 88 -9.17 6.69 2.87
N ASP A 89 -10.35 6.09 2.93
CA ASP A 89 -11.39 6.48 3.90
C ASP A 89 -10.99 6.13 5.34
N LEU A 90 -10.13 5.15 5.53
CA LEU A 90 -9.52 4.83 6.82
C LEU A 90 -8.69 6.01 7.32
N ASP A 91 -7.79 6.53 6.49
CA ASP A 91 -6.96 7.69 6.83
C ASP A 91 -7.81 8.96 6.99
N ARG A 92 -8.85 9.13 6.17
CA ARG A 92 -9.78 10.26 6.32
C ARG A 92 -10.50 10.23 7.66
N THR A 93 -10.98 9.08 8.07
CA THR A 93 -11.63 8.91 9.39
C THR A 93 -10.67 9.20 10.52
N ALA A 94 -9.44 8.72 10.44
CA ALA A 94 -8.40 9.00 11.41
C ALA A 94 -8.01 10.48 11.44
N ALA A 95 -7.91 11.17 10.31
CA ALA A 95 -7.64 12.60 10.23
C ALA A 95 -8.75 13.44 10.90
N LEU A 96 -10.02 13.09 10.65
CA LEU A 96 -11.17 13.74 11.29
C LEU A 96 -11.21 13.50 12.81
N ALA A 97 -10.77 12.32 13.27
CA ALA A 97 -10.65 12.03 14.70
C ALA A 97 -9.54 12.85 15.38
N LEU A 98 -8.42 13.09 14.68
CA LEU A 98 -7.31 13.89 15.18
C LEU A 98 -7.60 15.41 15.17
N ALA A 99 -8.35 15.88 14.18
CA ALA A 99 -8.72 17.28 14.02
C ALA A 99 -10.17 17.39 13.52
N PRO A 100 -11.17 17.38 14.42
CA PRO A 100 -12.59 17.35 14.04
C PRO A 100 -13.06 18.52 13.18
N GLY A 101 -12.34 19.64 13.19
CA GLY A 101 -12.66 20.83 12.39
C GLY A 101 -12.04 20.84 10.98
N VAL A 102 -11.18 19.89 10.65
CA VAL A 102 -10.55 19.83 9.33
C VAL A 102 -11.54 19.37 8.25
N ARG A 103 -11.49 20.01 7.08
CA ARG A 103 -12.15 19.46 5.90
C ARG A 103 -11.26 18.35 5.35
N ALA A 104 -11.79 17.14 5.22
CA ALA A 104 -11.03 16.01 4.71
C ALA A 104 -11.77 15.31 3.56
N VAL A 105 -11.06 14.98 2.50
CA VAL A 105 -11.56 14.24 1.34
C VAL A 105 -10.64 13.07 1.02
N THR A 106 -11.20 12.00 0.49
CA THR A 106 -10.43 10.85 0.00
C THR A 106 -10.15 11.03 -1.50
N VAL A 107 -8.88 10.94 -1.88
CA VAL A 107 -8.43 10.80 -3.27
C VAL A 107 -7.54 9.56 -3.30
N PRO A 108 -8.01 8.43 -3.84
CA PRO A 108 -7.29 7.18 -3.75
C PRO A 108 -6.00 7.18 -4.57
N VAL A 109 -5.03 6.36 -4.14
CA VAL A 109 -3.86 6.00 -4.97
C VAL A 109 -4.37 5.39 -6.27
N THR A 110 -3.71 5.68 -7.38
CA THR A 110 -4.14 5.25 -8.71
C THR A 110 -3.13 4.39 -9.41
N VAL A 111 -3.61 3.66 -10.40
CA VAL A 111 -2.80 2.90 -11.34
C VAL A 111 -3.09 3.32 -12.78
N ASP A 112 -2.07 3.26 -13.62
CA ASP A 112 -2.19 3.49 -15.06
C ASP A 112 -2.72 2.21 -15.73
N LEU A 113 -4.04 2.14 -15.93
CA LEU A 113 -4.67 0.97 -16.53
C LEU A 113 -4.30 0.77 -18.01
N ASP A 114 -3.84 1.82 -18.69
CA ASP A 114 -3.39 1.70 -20.08
C ASP A 114 -2.04 0.95 -20.14
N ARG A 115 -1.24 1.08 -19.08
CA ARG A 115 0.02 0.33 -18.90
C ARG A 115 -0.16 -1.02 -18.21
N LEU A 116 -1.31 -1.25 -17.58
CA LEU A 116 -1.64 -2.48 -16.85
C LEU A 116 -2.83 -3.21 -17.50
N PRO A 117 -2.65 -3.81 -18.69
CA PRO A 117 -3.72 -4.54 -19.38
C PRO A 117 -4.11 -5.79 -18.59
N LEU A 118 -5.36 -6.22 -18.74
CA LEU A 118 -5.79 -7.51 -18.20
C LEU A 118 -4.96 -8.63 -18.84
N LEU A 119 -4.23 -9.36 -18.03
CA LEU A 119 -3.45 -10.50 -18.47
C LEU A 119 -4.33 -11.76 -18.57
N PRO A 120 -4.02 -12.69 -19.48
CA PRO A 120 -4.69 -13.98 -19.51
C PRO A 120 -4.48 -14.71 -18.17
N PRO A 121 -5.40 -15.60 -17.77
CA PRO A 121 -5.21 -16.44 -16.59
C PRO A 121 -3.86 -17.15 -16.63
N ALA A 122 -3.23 -17.34 -15.47
CA ALA A 122 -2.03 -18.18 -15.40
C ALA A 122 -2.40 -19.59 -15.90
N PRO A 123 -1.54 -20.25 -16.71
CA PRO A 123 -1.86 -21.56 -17.27
C PRO A 123 -2.11 -22.57 -16.15
N ALA A 124 -3.33 -23.12 -16.08
CA ALA A 124 -3.73 -24.08 -15.02
C ALA A 124 -2.84 -25.34 -15.00
N SER A 125 -2.25 -25.69 -16.15
CA SER A 125 -1.31 -26.82 -16.31
C SER A 125 0.14 -26.43 -16.05
N SER A 126 0.47 -25.16 -15.76
CA SER A 126 1.84 -24.76 -15.50
C SER A 126 2.30 -25.24 -14.12
N VAL A 127 3.17 -26.21 -14.14
CA VAL A 127 3.96 -26.63 -12.97
C VAL A 127 5.33 -25.95 -13.10
N PRO A 128 5.84 -25.30 -12.07
CA PRO A 128 5.32 -25.18 -10.70
C PRO A 128 4.21 -24.13 -10.54
N ILE A 129 3.34 -24.34 -9.54
CA ILE A 129 2.44 -23.27 -9.03
C ILE A 129 3.32 -22.14 -8.50
N ARG A 130 3.00 -20.89 -8.87
CA ARG A 130 3.75 -19.71 -8.44
C ARG A 130 2.88 -18.76 -7.65
N VAL A 131 3.31 -18.46 -6.42
CA VAL A 131 2.81 -17.31 -5.67
C VAL A 131 3.79 -16.15 -5.80
N LEU A 132 3.27 -14.93 -5.96
CA LEU A 132 4.06 -13.74 -6.24
C LEU A 132 4.00 -12.76 -5.09
N PHE A 133 5.16 -12.32 -4.64
CA PHE A 133 5.30 -11.12 -3.81
C PHE A 133 5.96 -10.01 -4.64
N VAL A 134 5.32 -8.82 -4.68
CA VAL A 134 5.87 -7.63 -5.34
C VAL A 134 5.96 -6.48 -4.36
N GLY A 135 7.06 -5.72 -4.39
CA GLY A 135 7.17 -4.49 -3.60
C GLY A 135 8.60 -3.98 -3.44
N THR A 136 8.74 -2.76 -2.94
CA THR A 136 10.04 -2.22 -2.55
C THR A 136 10.52 -2.98 -1.31
N ILE A 137 11.55 -3.81 -1.48
CA ILE A 137 12.06 -4.72 -0.44
C ILE A 137 12.76 -3.94 0.67
N ASP A 138 13.39 -2.82 0.34
CA ASP A 138 14.06 -1.95 1.33
C ASP A 138 13.08 -1.33 2.33
N TYR A 139 11.79 -1.31 2.04
CA TYR A 139 10.76 -0.93 3.00
C TYR A 139 10.54 -2.04 4.03
N PRO A 140 10.81 -1.81 5.33
CA PRO A 140 10.83 -2.86 6.35
C PRO A 140 9.60 -3.77 6.38
N PRO A 141 8.35 -3.27 6.31
CA PRO A 141 7.18 -4.12 6.26
C PRO A 141 7.12 -5.10 5.08
N ASN A 142 7.71 -4.75 3.94
CA ASN A 142 7.79 -5.66 2.80
C ASN A 142 8.83 -6.75 3.01
N PHE A 143 10.00 -6.39 3.60
CA PHE A 143 11.02 -7.38 3.91
C PHE A 143 10.55 -8.37 4.99
N GLU A 144 9.92 -7.87 6.07
CA GLU A 144 9.30 -8.69 7.12
C GLU A 144 8.28 -9.68 6.52
N ALA A 145 7.46 -9.21 5.57
CA ALA A 145 6.49 -10.06 4.89
C ALA A 145 7.14 -11.11 3.97
N VAL A 146 8.24 -10.78 3.29
CA VAL A 146 9.02 -11.75 2.49
C VAL A 146 9.66 -12.79 3.41
N GLU A 147 10.24 -12.37 4.53
CA GLU A 147 10.82 -13.27 5.52
C GLU A 147 9.76 -14.23 6.08
N GLU A 148 8.57 -13.72 6.45
CA GLU A 148 7.43 -14.54 6.91
C GLU A 148 6.96 -15.48 5.79
N LEU A 149 6.87 -15.01 4.54
CA LEU A 149 6.51 -15.85 3.41
C LEU A 149 7.47 -17.03 3.25
N VAL A 150 8.78 -16.77 3.26
CA VAL A 150 9.78 -17.80 3.00
C VAL A 150 9.93 -18.76 4.18
N THR A 151 9.96 -18.23 5.42
CA THR A 151 10.29 -19.04 6.61
C THR A 151 9.10 -19.75 7.22
N GLN A 152 7.87 -19.21 7.10
CA GLN A 152 6.70 -19.74 7.76
C GLN A 152 5.64 -20.26 6.77
N HIS A 153 5.34 -19.52 5.72
CA HIS A 153 4.28 -19.88 4.78
C HIS A 153 4.73 -20.88 3.72
N LEU A 154 5.89 -20.67 3.11
CA LEU A 154 6.37 -21.50 2.00
C LEU A 154 6.49 -23.00 2.37
N PRO A 155 6.99 -23.41 3.54
CA PRO A 155 7.01 -24.82 3.92
C PRO A 155 5.61 -25.45 3.92
N VAL A 156 4.61 -24.75 4.46
CA VAL A 156 3.21 -25.23 4.52
C VAL A 156 2.57 -25.25 3.13
N LEU A 157 2.81 -24.20 2.33
CA LEU A 157 2.34 -24.15 0.95
C LEU A 157 2.92 -25.30 0.10
N ARG A 158 4.21 -25.59 0.26
CA ARG A 158 4.87 -26.69 -0.48
C ARG A 158 4.44 -28.08 -0.02
N ALA A 159 4.11 -28.24 1.27
CA ALA A 159 3.50 -29.48 1.76
C ALA A 159 2.12 -29.73 1.14
N ALA A 160 1.34 -28.65 0.92
CA ALA A 160 0.03 -28.72 0.29
C ALA A 160 0.08 -28.79 -1.26
N PHE A 161 1.11 -28.23 -1.85
CA PHE A 161 1.32 -28.10 -3.31
C PHE A 161 2.79 -28.41 -3.65
N PRO A 162 3.14 -29.68 -3.85
CA PRO A 162 4.52 -30.08 -4.18
C PRO A 162 5.07 -29.31 -5.39
N GLY A 163 6.29 -28.77 -5.24
CA GLY A 163 6.92 -27.97 -6.29
C GLY A 163 6.47 -26.52 -6.36
N LEU A 164 5.59 -26.03 -5.47
CA LEU A 164 5.21 -24.62 -5.43
C LEU A 164 6.43 -23.71 -5.22
N VAL A 165 6.41 -22.56 -5.87
CA VAL A 165 7.48 -21.58 -5.86
C VAL A 165 6.95 -20.21 -5.38
N ALA A 166 7.66 -19.58 -4.47
CA ALA A 166 7.48 -18.19 -4.11
C ALA A 166 8.42 -17.31 -4.96
N ARG A 167 7.86 -16.44 -5.80
CA ARG A 167 8.61 -15.51 -6.64
C ARG A 167 8.65 -14.14 -5.96
N LEU A 168 9.86 -13.62 -5.73
CA LEU A 168 10.12 -12.37 -5.04
C LEU A 168 10.61 -11.31 -6.03
N VAL A 169 9.81 -10.26 -6.22
CA VAL A 169 10.08 -9.20 -7.21
C VAL A 169 10.01 -7.83 -6.54
N GLY A 170 10.94 -6.96 -6.91
CA GLY A 170 10.88 -5.56 -6.52
C GLY A 170 12.23 -4.96 -6.19
N ARG A 171 12.23 -3.64 -6.00
CA ARG A 171 13.45 -2.88 -5.74
C ARG A 171 14.10 -3.34 -4.43
N ASP A 172 15.38 -3.68 -4.52
CA ASP A 172 16.21 -4.23 -3.45
C ASP A 172 17.62 -3.64 -3.57
N ASP A 173 17.75 -2.34 -3.35
CA ASP A 173 19.00 -1.60 -3.50
C ASP A 173 20.02 -2.01 -2.42
N ALA A 174 19.53 -2.42 -1.24
CA ALA A 174 20.35 -2.92 -0.15
C ALA A 174 20.73 -4.41 -0.28
N GLY A 175 20.23 -5.12 -1.31
CA GLY A 175 20.55 -6.53 -1.53
C GLY A 175 19.97 -7.49 -0.47
N ARG A 176 18.91 -7.12 0.19
CA ARG A 176 18.31 -7.87 1.33
C ARG A 176 17.77 -9.24 0.92
N LEU A 177 17.33 -9.40 -0.33
CA LEU A 177 16.85 -10.69 -0.85
C LEU A 177 17.96 -11.73 -1.01
N ALA A 178 19.24 -11.34 -0.95
CA ALA A 178 20.37 -12.26 -1.13
C ALA A 178 20.33 -13.44 -0.13
N VAL A 179 19.81 -13.24 1.08
CA VAL A 179 19.69 -14.28 2.11
C VAL A 179 18.75 -15.43 1.71
N PHE A 180 17.86 -15.21 0.75
CA PHE A 180 16.92 -16.22 0.27
C PHE A 180 17.36 -16.90 -1.02
N ARG A 181 18.51 -16.50 -1.60
CA ARG A 181 19.07 -17.15 -2.80
C ARG A 181 19.47 -18.59 -2.47
N GLY A 182 19.03 -19.52 -3.31
CA GLY A 182 19.27 -20.95 -3.10
C GLY A 182 18.33 -21.63 -2.11
N CYS A 183 17.43 -20.89 -1.45
CA CYS A 183 16.36 -21.51 -0.65
C CYS A 183 15.42 -22.29 -1.57
N GLU A 184 15.08 -23.51 -1.18
CA GLU A 184 14.21 -24.37 -1.96
C GLU A 184 12.81 -23.77 -2.13
N GLY A 185 12.35 -23.69 -3.37
CA GLY A 185 11.05 -23.10 -3.72
C GLY A 185 11.02 -21.57 -3.70
N VAL A 186 12.17 -20.90 -3.68
CA VAL A 186 12.26 -19.44 -3.78
C VAL A 186 12.92 -19.02 -5.10
N GLU A 187 12.21 -18.18 -5.87
CA GLU A 187 12.76 -17.48 -7.03
C GLU A 187 13.02 -16.02 -6.67
N VAL A 188 14.27 -15.68 -6.36
CA VAL A 188 14.68 -14.29 -6.12
C VAL A 188 14.95 -13.60 -7.46
N ILE A 189 14.03 -12.73 -7.85
CA ILE A 189 14.16 -11.92 -9.08
C ILE A 189 14.81 -10.57 -8.77
N GLY A 190 14.37 -9.89 -7.69
CA GLY A 190 14.86 -8.56 -7.33
C GLY A 190 14.26 -7.45 -8.19
N THR A 191 15.05 -6.41 -8.44
CA THR A 191 14.66 -5.22 -9.21
C THR A 191 14.43 -5.56 -10.69
N VAL A 192 13.33 -5.10 -11.24
CA VAL A 192 12.96 -5.27 -12.66
C VAL A 192 12.39 -3.97 -13.22
N ASP A 193 12.55 -3.76 -14.52
CA ASP A 193 11.96 -2.62 -15.24
C ASP A 193 10.46 -2.81 -15.49
N ASP A 194 10.02 -4.07 -15.67
CA ASP A 194 8.63 -4.42 -15.92
C ASP A 194 8.18 -5.60 -15.05
N VAL A 195 7.17 -5.36 -14.22
CA VAL A 195 6.59 -6.40 -13.35
C VAL A 195 5.60 -7.32 -14.06
N LYS A 196 5.05 -6.91 -15.21
CA LYS A 196 3.98 -7.65 -15.93
C LYS A 196 4.35 -9.11 -16.26
N PRO A 197 5.58 -9.43 -16.74
CA PRO A 197 5.95 -10.82 -16.99
C PRO A 197 5.88 -11.72 -15.75
N HIS A 198 6.13 -11.14 -14.57
CA HIS A 198 6.08 -11.87 -13.30
C HIS A 198 4.65 -12.09 -12.83
N TYR A 199 3.79 -11.09 -13.01
CA TYR A 199 2.35 -11.28 -12.82
C TYR A 199 1.77 -12.31 -13.80
N ALA A 200 2.21 -12.30 -15.08
CA ALA A 200 1.66 -13.18 -16.10
C ALA A 200 1.77 -14.67 -15.75
N VAL A 201 2.83 -15.07 -15.07
CA VAL A 201 3.08 -16.47 -14.68
C VAL A 201 2.63 -16.78 -13.24
N ALA A 202 2.16 -15.79 -12.50
CA ALA A 202 1.71 -15.97 -11.13
C ALA A 202 0.27 -16.51 -11.08
N HIS A 203 0.04 -17.52 -10.25
CA HIS A 203 -1.29 -18.06 -9.97
C HIS A 203 -2.05 -17.21 -8.95
N ALA A 204 -1.32 -16.59 -8.02
CA ALA A 204 -1.85 -15.64 -7.06
C ALA A 204 -0.76 -14.67 -6.58
N VAL A 205 -1.18 -13.46 -6.21
CA VAL A 205 -0.37 -12.54 -5.40
C VAL A 205 -0.59 -12.88 -3.94
N TYR A 206 0.51 -13.06 -3.18
CA TYR A 206 0.47 -13.55 -1.81
C TYR A 206 1.19 -12.58 -0.86
N LEU A 207 0.45 -11.97 0.06
CA LEU A 207 0.91 -10.82 0.84
C LEU A 207 0.72 -11.03 2.36
N PRO A 208 1.64 -11.70 3.05
CA PRO A 208 1.59 -11.88 4.50
C PRO A 208 2.12 -10.64 5.24
N ILE A 209 1.60 -9.46 4.91
CA ILE A 209 2.03 -8.19 5.49
C ILE A 209 1.38 -8.01 6.87
N ARG A 210 2.18 -7.80 7.91
CA ARG A 210 1.73 -7.63 9.31
C ARG A 210 1.87 -6.22 9.83
N THR A 211 2.65 -5.38 9.15
CA THR A 211 3.00 -4.04 9.62
C THR A 211 2.92 -3.02 8.50
N GLY A 212 3.09 -1.75 8.86
CA GLY A 212 3.04 -0.64 7.91
C GLY A 212 1.64 -0.05 7.74
N GLY A 213 1.54 1.02 6.98
CA GLY A 213 0.32 1.78 6.70
C GLY A 213 0.16 2.11 5.22
N GLY A 214 -0.86 2.92 4.92
CA GLY A 214 -1.15 3.42 3.58
C GLY A 214 -1.74 2.39 2.62
N THR A 215 -2.15 2.88 1.46
CA THR A 215 -2.77 2.05 0.42
C THR A 215 -1.74 1.14 -0.26
N ARG A 216 -2.05 -0.14 -0.36
CA ARG A 216 -1.17 -1.14 -0.98
C ARG A 216 -1.36 -1.16 -2.50
N GLY A 217 -0.62 -0.30 -3.21
CA GLY A 217 -0.65 -0.23 -4.68
C GLY A 217 -0.48 -1.58 -5.38
N LYS A 218 0.33 -2.49 -4.81
CA LYS A 218 0.54 -3.86 -5.33
C LYS A 218 -0.74 -4.71 -5.41
N ILE A 219 -1.73 -4.46 -4.55
CA ILE A 219 -3.04 -5.12 -4.63
C ILE A 219 -3.85 -4.53 -5.79
N ILE A 220 -3.82 -3.21 -5.95
CA ILE A 220 -4.49 -2.53 -7.06
C ILE A 220 -3.86 -2.95 -8.40
N GLU A 221 -2.53 -3.07 -8.47
CA GLU A 221 -1.84 -3.61 -9.64
C GLU A 221 -2.25 -5.06 -9.94
N ALA A 222 -2.33 -5.92 -8.91
CA ALA A 222 -2.78 -7.30 -9.07
C ALA A 222 -4.20 -7.36 -9.62
N TRP A 223 -5.12 -6.56 -9.09
CA TRP A 223 -6.48 -6.44 -9.62
C TRP A 223 -6.48 -5.92 -11.06
N ALA A 224 -5.70 -4.89 -11.35
CA ALA A 224 -5.57 -4.34 -12.70
C ALA A 224 -5.05 -5.36 -13.71
N LEU A 225 -4.07 -6.17 -13.32
CA LEU A 225 -3.48 -7.20 -14.16
C LEU A 225 -4.25 -8.54 -14.16
N GLY A 226 -5.35 -8.62 -13.42
CA GLY A 226 -6.19 -9.83 -13.37
C GLY A 226 -5.53 -10.97 -12.61
N ARG A 227 -4.97 -10.70 -11.44
CA ARG A 227 -4.43 -11.75 -10.56
C ARG A 227 -5.23 -11.83 -9.27
N PRO A 228 -5.60 -13.05 -8.84
CA PRO A 228 -6.20 -13.24 -7.52
C PRO A 228 -5.23 -12.79 -6.44
N VAL A 229 -5.77 -12.18 -5.39
CA VAL A 229 -5.00 -11.68 -4.26
C VAL A 229 -5.35 -12.48 -3.01
N LEU A 230 -4.33 -13.02 -2.36
CA LEU A 230 -4.37 -13.59 -1.02
C LEU A 230 -3.57 -12.66 -0.10
N ALA A 231 -4.19 -12.16 0.94
CA ALA A 231 -3.59 -11.12 1.78
C ALA A 231 -4.03 -11.24 3.25
N THR A 232 -3.24 -10.67 4.14
CA THR A 232 -3.69 -10.43 5.54
C THR A 232 -4.68 -9.27 5.58
N ALA A 233 -5.45 -9.15 6.66
CA ALA A 233 -6.35 -8.02 6.86
C ALA A 233 -5.61 -6.67 6.79
N ILE A 234 -4.42 -6.58 7.39
CA ILE A 234 -3.57 -5.37 7.37
C ILE A 234 -3.11 -5.03 5.96
N ALA A 235 -2.82 -6.03 5.13
CA ALA A 235 -2.42 -5.77 3.75
C ALA A 235 -3.51 -5.11 2.91
N ALA A 236 -4.78 -5.38 3.20
CA ALA A 236 -5.94 -4.89 2.43
C ALA A 236 -6.74 -3.76 3.11
N GLU A 237 -6.39 -3.37 4.36
CA GLU A 237 -7.23 -2.51 5.21
C GLU A 237 -7.58 -1.12 4.64
N ALA A 238 -6.69 -0.51 3.86
CA ALA A 238 -6.88 0.83 3.30
C ALA A 238 -7.50 0.83 1.89
N LEU A 239 -7.99 -0.34 1.43
CA LEU A 239 -8.59 -0.50 0.11
C LEU A 239 -10.12 -0.59 0.21
N ALA A 240 -10.81 -0.13 -0.82
CA ALA A 240 -12.27 -0.28 -0.94
C ALA A 240 -12.71 -1.74 -1.23
N GLY A 241 -11.77 -2.65 -1.33
CA GLY A 241 -12.03 -4.07 -1.62
C GLY A 241 -12.72 -4.78 -0.47
N VAL A 242 -13.68 -5.65 -0.80
CA VAL A 242 -14.40 -6.51 0.13
C VAL A 242 -13.78 -7.89 0.14
N GLU A 243 -13.49 -8.40 1.35
CA GLU A 243 -13.04 -9.77 1.57
C GLU A 243 -14.01 -10.80 0.97
N GLY A 244 -13.49 -11.87 0.42
CA GLY A 244 -14.27 -12.91 -0.25
C GLY A 244 -14.71 -12.56 -1.68
N ARG A 245 -14.80 -11.27 -2.02
CA ARG A 245 -15.22 -10.80 -3.34
C ARG A 245 -14.06 -10.29 -4.20
N HIS A 246 -13.15 -9.50 -3.62
CA HIS A 246 -12.06 -8.85 -4.35
C HIS A 246 -10.69 -9.45 -3.99
N TRP A 247 -10.60 -10.07 -2.82
CA TRP A 247 -9.41 -10.73 -2.30
C TRP A 247 -9.79 -11.80 -1.28
N ARG A 248 -8.88 -12.74 -0.99
CA ARG A 248 -9.03 -13.79 0.02
C ARG A 248 -8.15 -13.50 1.21
N ARG A 249 -8.73 -13.61 2.40
CA ARG A 249 -8.04 -13.36 3.66
C ARG A 249 -7.37 -14.61 4.19
N PHE A 250 -6.15 -14.44 4.69
CA PHE A 250 -5.51 -15.43 5.56
C PHE A 250 -4.74 -14.71 6.68
N GLU A 251 -4.62 -15.35 7.83
CA GLU A 251 -3.80 -14.88 8.96
C GLU A 251 -2.75 -15.92 9.37
N THR A 252 -2.87 -17.15 8.93
CA THR A 252 -1.93 -18.22 9.21
C THR A 252 -1.48 -18.93 7.94
N PRO A 253 -0.31 -19.63 7.95
CA PRO A 253 0.14 -20.41 6.81
C PRO A 253 -0.87 -21.46 6.32
N LEU A 254 -1.58 -22.13 7.26
CA LEU A 254 -2.60 -23.13 6.93
C LEU A 254 -3.80 -22.50 6.23
N GLN A 255 -4.28 -21.34 6.70
CA GLN A 255 -5.32 -20.59 6.01
C GLN A 255 -4.86 -20.16 4.62
N GLY A 256 -3.61 -19.66 4.48
CA GLY A 256 -3.04 -19.30 3.19
C GLY A 256 -3.02 -20.47 2.20
N ALA A 257 -2.69 -21.66 2.65
CA ALA A 257 -2.73 -22.87 1.81
C ALA A 257 -4.18 -23.27 1.44
N GLN A 258 -5.12 -23.11 2.35
CA GLN A 258 -6.54 -23.37 2.10
C GLN A 258 -7.10 -22.39 1.06
N GLU A 259 -6.89 -21.08 1.25
CA GLU A 259 -7.36 -20.06 0.31
C GLU A 259 -6.72 -20.19 -1.08
N LEU A 260 -5.44 -20.58 -1.14
CA LEU A 260 -4.79 -20.86 -2.41
C LEU A 260 -5.43 -22.07 -3.11
N ARG A 261 -5.83 -23.11 -2.37
CA ARG A 261 -6.54 -24.26 -2.94
C ARG A 261 -7.89 -23.87 -3.54
N GLU A 262 -8.66 -23.03 -2.86
CA GLU A 262 -9.92 -22.50 -3.36
C GLU A 262 -9.73 -21.70 -4.66
N VAL A 263 -8.71 -20.83 -4.70
CA VAL A 263 -8.36 -20.05 -5.89
C VAL A 263 -8.00 -20.96 -7.07
N LEU A 264 -7.14 -21.95 -6.84
CA LEU A 264 -6.73 -22.92 -7.87
C LEU A 264 -7.85 -23.86 -8.30
N GLY A 265 -8.79 -24.15 -7.41
CA GLY A 265 -9.97 -25.00 -7.65
C GLY A 265 -11.10 -24.33 -8.45
N GLY A 266 -10.90 -23.09 -8.95
CA GLY A 266 -11.88 -22.38 -9.77
C GLY A 266 -12.37 -21.06 -9.19
N GLY A 267 -12.05 -20.75 -7.93
CA GLY A 267 -12.43 -19.48 -7.28
C GLY A 267 -11.74 -18.23 -7.83
N ALA A 268 -10.74 -18.37 -8.72
CA ALA A 268 -9.98 -17.26 -9.26
C ALA A 268 -10.80 -16.32 -10.16
N ALA A 269 -11.68 -16.85 -11.01
CA ALA A 269 -12.35 -16.08 -12.05
C ALA A 269 -13.23 -14.95 -11.48
N GLU A 270 -13.97 -15.23 -10.41
CA GLU A 270 -14.80 -14.22 -9.75
C GLU A 270 -13.99 -13.14 -9.07
N LEU A 271 -12.93 -13.51 -8.34
CA LEU A 271 -12.01 -12.58 -7.69
C LEU A 271 -11.34 -11.65 -8.71
N VAL A 272 -10.89 -12.20 -9.84
CA VAL A 272 -10.26 -11.43 -10.92
C VAL A 272 -11.25 -10.46 -11.53
N ARG A 273 -12.46 -10.92 -11.85
CA ARG A 273 -13.50 -10.07 -12.45
C ARG A 273 -13.88 -8.92 -11.52
N ALA A 274 -14.16 -9.23 -10.25
CA ALA A 274 -14.55 -8.24 -9.25
C ALA A 274 -13.40 -7.27 -8.95
N GLY A 275 -12.18 -7.77 -8.76
CA GLY A 275 -11.00 -6.94 -8.51
C GLY A 275 -10.70 -5.99 -9.67
N ARG A 276 -10.75 -6.49 -10.92
CA ARG A 276 -10.55 -5.65 -12.12
C ARG A 276 -11.64 -4.58 -12.24
N ALA A 277 -12.88 -4.91 -12.00
CA ALA A 277 -13.98 -3.95 -12.03
C ALA A 277 -13.76 -2.82 -11.01
N LEU A 278 -13.37 -3.18 -9.77
CA LEU A 278 -13.05 -2.20 -8.72
C LEU A 278 -11.85 -1.33 -9.10
N ALA A 279 -10.78 -1.90 -9.69
CA ALA A 279 -9.62 -1.14 -10.15
C ALA A 279 -10.01 -0.10 -11.22
N VAL A 280 -10.87 -0.48 -12.17
CA VAL A 280 -11.38 0.41 -13.22
C VAL A 280 -12.27 1.51 -12.65
N GLU A 281 -13.14 1.17 -11.71
CA GLU A 281 -14.12 2.09 -11.13
C GLU A 281 -13.48 3.15 -10.22
N GLN A 282 -12.54 2.73 -9.34
CA GLN A 282 -12.08 3.60 -8.25
C GLN A 282 -10.60 4.01 -8.35
N TYR A 283 -9.76 3.21 -9.02
CA TYR A 283 -8.29 3.38 -8.94
C TYR A 283 -7.64 3.82 -10.26
N ARG A 284 -8.41 4.19 -11.27
CA ARG A 284 -7.86 4.74 -12.52
C ARG A 284 -7.55 6.23 -12.40
N HIS A 285 -6.50 6.69 -13.09
CA HIS A 285 -6.02 8.07 -13.05
C HIS A 285 -7.12 9.14 -13.26
N PRO A 286 -8.00 9.07 -14.28
CA PRO A 286 -8.99 10.12 -14.49
C PRO A 286 -9.96 10.33 -13.32
N VAL A 287 -10.31 9.28 -12.59
CA VAL A 287 -11.22 9.35 -11.43
C VAL A 287 -10.56 10.14 -10.31
N ALA A 288 -9.34 9.77 -9.92
CA ALA A 288 -8.63 10.47 -8.86
C ALA A 288 -8.21 11.90 -9.24
N PHE A 289 -7.82 12.14 -10.49
CA PHE A 289 -7.49 13.49 -10.95
C PHE A 289 -8.70 14.43 -10.96
N ALA A 290 -9.89 13.93 -11.29
CA ALA A 290 -11.12 14.71 -11.18
C ALA A 290 -11.42 15.05 -9.70
N ALA A 291 -11.30 14.07 -8.79
CA ALA A 291 -11.50 14.27 -7.36
C ALA A 291 -10.46 15.25 -6.78
N LEU A 292 -9.17 15.09 -7.12
CA LEU A 292 -8.09 15.98 -6.69
C LEU A 292 -8.34 17.43 -7.16
N ARG A 293 -8.67 17.62 -8.42
CA ARG A 293 -8.98 18.93 -8.99
C ARG A 293 -10.14 19.58 -8.25
N ALA A 294 -11.25 18.88 -8.07
CA ALA A 294 -12.42 19.38 -7.34
C ALA A 294 -12.06 19.76 -5.89
N ALA A 295 -11.26 18.93 -5.22
CA ALA A 295 -10.80 19.16 -3.86
C ALA A 295 -9.98 20.46 -3.76
N VAL A 296 -8.98 20.65 -4.63
CA VAL A 296 -8.14 21.85 -4.63
C VAL A 296 -8.96 23.09 -5.03
N GLN A 297 -9.80 23.00 -6.05
CA GLN A 297 -10.69 24.10 -6.46
C GLN A 297 -11.60 24.57 -5.31
N SER A 298 -12.05 23.68 -4.46
CA SER A 298 -12.94 24.03 -3.34
C SER A 298 -12.32 24.99 -2.30
N VAL A 299 -11.00 25.12 -2.27
CA VAL A 299 -10.28 26.03 -1.34
C VAL A 299 -9.65 27.22 -2.06
N THR A 300 -9.65 27.23 -3.40
CA THR A 300 -9.11 28.32 -4.22
C THR A 300 -10.22 29.17 -4.88
N ALA A 301 -11.46 28.68 -4.96
CA ALA A 301 -12.61 29.39 -5.48
C ALA A 301 -12.99 30.56 -4.54
N GLY A 302 -12.78 31.80 -4.97
CA GLY A 302 -13.09 33.01 -4.21
C GLY A 302 -11.89 33.91 -3.91
N ARG A 303 -10.74 33.64 -4.51
CA ARG A 303 -9.55 34.52 -4.47
C ARG A 303 -9.19 35.08 -5.82
#